data_892d9a9ea12e868312f4fea7b8f8ed0c
#
_entry.id   892d9a9ea12e868312f4fea7b8f8ed0c
#
_cell.length_a   1.000
_cell.length_b   1.000
_cell.length_c   1.000
_cell.angle_alpha   90.00
_cell.angle_beta   90.00
_cell.angle_gamma   90.00
#
_symmetry.space_group_name_H-M   'P 1'
#
loop_
_entity.id
_entity.type
_entity.pdbx_description
1 polymer ?
#
loop_
_entity_poly.entity_id
_entity_poly.type
_entity_poly.pdbx_seq_one_letter_code
_entity_poly.pdbx_strand_id
1 'polypeptide(L)'
;GKVENGAHIHGELYLGEGSIIKAGVYIEGNVFIGKNCDVGPNSYIRGNTYFGDNVHVGNAVEIKNSIIMENTNVSHLSYVGDSVIGSNCNIAAGTNIANLRFDNANIKTKIKDSMEDSGRRKLGAIIGDSVKTGINSSFSPGVKVGSNSTIGSNVLLYEDLPSDTV
;
A
#
# COMPACT_ATOMS: atom_id res chain seq x y z
N GLY A 1 20.70 6.66 2.34
CA GLY A 1 19.97 6.05 3.45
C GLY A 1 20.79 5.10 4.27
N LYS A 2 20.22 4.56 5.31
CA LYS A 2 20.87 3.63 6.25
C LYS A 2 20.09 2.31 6.29
N VAL A 3 20.81 1.19 6.26
CA VAL A 3 20.27 -0.15 6.51
C VAL A 3 20.83 -0.65 7.84
N GLU A 4 19.95 -1.01 8.77
CA GLU A 4 20.35 -1.54 10.08
C GLU A 4 20.76 -3.01 9.99
N ASN A 5 21.60 -3.44 10.94
CA ASN A 5 21.92 -4.85 11.09
C ASN A 5 20.65 -5.66 11.38
N GLY A 6 20.49 -6.81 10.70
CA GLY A 6 19.31 -7.66 10.83
C GLY A 6 18.19 -7.35 9.82
N ALA A 7 18.38 -6.39 8.93
CA ALA A 7 17.57 -6.30 7.71
C ALA A 7 18.14 -7.24 6.63
N HIS A 8 17.25 -7.83 5.83
CA HIS A 8 17.58 -8.76 4.75
C HIS A 8 17.11 -8.21 3.41
N ILE A 9 18.02 -8.05 2.45
CA ILE A 9 17.70 -7.46 1.15
C ILE A 9 18.11 -8.45 0.06
N HIS A 10 17.11 -8.88 -0.72
CA HIS A 10 17.24 -9.79 -1.84
C HIS A 10 16.66 -9.16 -3.11
N GLY A 11 17.51 -8.48 -3.87
CA GLY A 11 17.14 -7.78 -5.11
C GLY A 11 17.78 -6.40 -5.21
N GLU A 12 17.28 -5.59 -6.13
CA GLU A 12 17.77 -4.23 -6.35
C GLU A 12 17.07 -3.24 -5.41
N LEU A 13 17.86 -2.47 -4.67
CA LEU A 13 17.37 -1.44 -3.75
C LEU A 13 17.95 -0.07 -4.09
N TYR A 14 17.06 0.91 -4.33
CA TYR A 14 17.40 2.32 -4.20
C TYR A 14 16.92 2.84 -2.85
N LEU A 15 17.79 3.47 -2.07
CA LEU A 15 17.46 4.02 -0.76
C LEU A 15 17.90 5.49 -0.67
N GLY A 16 16.92 6.39 -0.68
CA GLY A 16 17.11 7.83 -0.66
C GLY A 16 17.77 8.35 0.61
N GLU A 17 18.25 9.58 0.53
CA GLU A 17 18.90 10.28 1.65
C GLU A 17 17.97 10.40 2.87
N GLY A 18 18.49 10.21 4.07
CA GLY A 18 17.73 10.29 5.32
C GLY A 18 16.84 9.09 5.62
N SER A 19 16.68 8.16 4.67
CA SER A 19 15.84 6.97 4.86
C SER A 19 16.53 5.89 5.67
N ILE A 20 15.75 5.15 6.45
CA ILE A 20 16.20 4.06 7.31
C ILE A 20 15.40 2.80 7.05
N ILE A 21 16.11 1.68 6.86
CA ILE A 21 15.54 0.33 6.89
C ILE A 21 15.97 -0.30 8.21
N LYS A 22 15.00 -0.62 9.06
CA LYS A 22 15.21 -1.15 10.42
C LYS A 22 15.43 -2.65 10.43
N ALA A 23 15.90 -3.15 11.56
CA ALA A 23 16.10 -4.57 11.80
C ALA A 23 14.81 -5.39 11.58
N GLY A 24 14.96 -6.61 11.07
CA GLY A 24 13.86 -7.53 10.78
C GLY A 24 13.08 -7.23 9.51
N VAL A 25 13.38 -6.16 8.79
CA VAL A 25 12.81 -5.90 7.47
C VAL A 25 13.35 -6.92 6.48
N TYR A 26 12.45 -7.51 5.67
CA TYR A 26 12.78 -8.41 4.59
C TYR A 26 12.34 -7.79 3.26
N ILE A 27 13.29 -7.55 2.36
CA ILE A 27 13.03 -7.02 1.02
C ILE A 27 13.33 -8.10 -0.01
N GLU A 28 12.39 -8.32 -0.93
CA GLU A 28 12.52 -9.29 -2.03
C GLU A 28 12.03 -8.66 -3.35
N GLY A 29 12.93 -8.55 -4.34
CA GLY A 29 12.64 -7.94 -5.64
C GLY A 29 13.21 -6.53 -5.76
N ASN A 30 12.64 -5.72 -6.65
CA ASN A 30 13.16 -4.38 -6.94
C ASN A 30 12.36 -3.33 -6.17
N VAL A 31 13.04 -2.61 -5.29
CA VAL A 31 12.37 -1.62 -4.42
C VAL A 31 13.07 -0.27 -4.53
N PHE A 32 12.26 0.75 -4.77
CA PHE A 32 12.68 2.15 -4.71
C PHE A 32 12.09 2.78 -3.44
N ILE A 33 12.94 3.37 -2.61
CA ILE A 33 12.57 4.11 -1.41
C ILE A 33 13.09 5.53 -1.54
N GLY A 34 12.20 6.51 -1.51
CA GLY A 34 12.53 7.92 -1.58
C GLY A 34 13.33 8.42 -0.39
N LYS A 35 13.31 9.73 -0.14
CA LYS A 35 14.04 10.37 0.96
C LYS A 35 13.24 10.36 2.25
N ASN A 36 13.96 10.36 3.40
CA ASN A 36 13.38 10.48 4.74
C ASN A 36 12.30 9.45 5.05
N CYS A 37 12.39 8.26 4.45
CA CYS A 37 11.48 7.16 4.73
C CYS A 37 11.92 6.38 5.98
N ASP A 38 10.93 5.82 6.67
CA ASP A 38 11.15 4.97 7.84
C ASP A 38 10.46 3.61 7.59
N VAL A 39 11.27 2.55 7.39
CA VAL A 39 10.77 1.22 7.02
C VAL A 39 11.13 0.20 8.09
N GLY A 40 10.11 -0.40 8.66
CA GLY A 40 10.24 -1.42 9.69
C GLY A 40 9.89 -0.94 11.11
N PRO A 41 10.21 -1.76 12.13
CA PRO A 41 10.86 -3.07 12.02
C PRO A 41 9.92 -4.18 11.49
N ASN A 42 10.51 -5.37 11.17
CA ASN A 42 9.76 -6.59 10.84
C ASN A 42 8.69 -6.43 9.76
N SER A 43 8.93 -5.63 8.74
CA SER A 43 8.05 -5.51 7.57
C SER A 43 8.58 -6.34 6.40
N TYR A 44 7.66 -6.79 5.54
CA TYR A 44 7.97 -7.54 4.33
C TYR A 44 7.60 -6.74 3.09
N ILE A 45 8.62 -6.33 2.32
CA ILE A 45 8.46 -5.54 1.11
C ILE A 45 8.89 -6.40 -0.07
N ARG A 46 8.01 -6.59 -1.05
CA ARG A 46 8.32 -7.49 -2.16
C ARG A 46 7.77 -7.05 -3.50
N GLY A 47 8.32 -7.69 -4.54
CA GLY A 47 7.99 -7.39 -5.94
C GLY A 47 8.59 -6.06 -6.38
N ASN A 48 7.96 -5.42 -7.37
CA ASN A 48 8.35 -4.09 -7.82
C ASN A 48 7.58 -3.04 -7.02
N THR A 49 8.21 -2.49 -5.99
CA THR A 49 7.54 -1.57 -5.04
C THR A 49 8.24 -0.21 -5.02
N TYR A 50 7.44 0.84 -5.00
CA TYR A 50 7.91 2.22 -4.94
C TYR A 50 7.35 2.93 -3.70
N PHE A 51 8.23 3.60 -2.96
CA PHE A 51 7.88 4.55 -1.91
C PHE A 51 8.36 5.95 -2.29
N GLY A 52 7.46 6.93 -2.26
CA GLY A 52 7.79 8.34 -2.35
C GLY A 52 8.58 8.84 -1.14
N ASP A 53 8.81 10.14 -1.06
CA ASP A 53 9.51 10.73 0.08
C ASP A 53 8.64 10.75 1.35
N ASN A 54 9.25 10.66 2.53
CA ASN A 54 8.61 10.70 3.84
C ASN A 54 7.54 9.60 4.06
N VAL A 55 7.68 8.45 3.41
CA VAL A 55 6.80 7.30 3.65
C VAL A 55 7.22 6.56 4.92
N HIS A 56 6.24 6.22 5.74
CA HIS A 56 6.43 5.36 6.91
C HIS A 56 5.75 4.01 6.72
N VAL A 57 6.53 2.94 6.81
CA VAL A 57 6.04 1.55 6.79
C VAL A 57 6.47 0.89 8.10
N GLY A 58 5.52 0.54 8.94
CA GLY A 58 5.82 0.08 10.30
C GLY A 58 5.80 -1.43 10.48
N ASN A 59 5.68 -1.84 11.75
CA ASN A 59 5.81 -3.22 12.17
C ASN A 59 4.74 -4.15 11.58
N ALA A 60 5.17 -5.33 11.14
CA ALA A 60 4.32 -6.39 10.60
C ALA A 60 3.42 -5.93 9.42
N VAL A 61 3.94 -5.05 8.60
CA VAL A 61 3.30 -4.61 7.36
C VAL A 61 3.90 -5.39 6.20
N GLU A 62 3.03 -5.92 5.32
CA GLU A 62 3.45 -6.47 4.04
C GLU A 62 3.01 -5.55 2.91
N ILE A 63 3.95 -5.15 2.04
CA ILE A 63 3.68 -4.39 0.82
C ILE A 63 4.25 -5.13 -0.38
N LYS A 64 3.39 -5.32 -1.39
CA LYS A 64 3.73 -6.11 -2.58
C LYS A 64 3.31 -5.40 -3.86
N ASN A 65 4.26 -5.25 -4.83
CA ASN A 65 3.97 -4.69 -6.16
C ASN A 65 3.14 -3.40 -6.11
N SER A 66 3.48 -2.48 -5.23
CA SER A 66 2.63 -1.32 -4.95
C SER A 66 3.40 -0.01 -5.07
N ILE A 67 2.66 1.05 -5.32
CA ILE A 67 3.15 2.42 -5.31
C ILE A 67 2.52 3.12 -4.10
N ILE A 68 3.36 3.61 -3.19
CA ILE A 68 2.97 4.42 -2.05
C ILE A 68 3.57 5.81 -2.25
N MET A 69 2.72 6.81 -2.42
CA MET A 69 3.17 8.16 -2.66
C MET A 69 3.62 8.86 -1.39
N GLU A 70 4.18 10.06 -1.54
CA GLU A 70 4.85 10.78 -0.46
C GLU A 70 3.96 11.09 0.75
N ASN A 71 4.58 11.24 1.91
CA ASN A 71 3.95 11.57 3.19
C ASN A 71 2.86 10.58 3.64
N THR A 72 2.89 9.35 3.16
CA THR A 72 1.88 8.32 3.46
C THR A 72 2.39 7.34 4.51
N ASN A 73 1.51 6.99 5.45
CA ASN A 73 1.80 6.08 6.55
C ASN A 73 1.03 4.77 6.40
N VAL A 74 1.75 3.65 6.51
CA VAL A 74 1.21 2.29 6.64
C VAL A 74 1.86 1.67 7.86
N SER A 75 1.38 1.99 9.05
CA SER A 75 2.19 1.88 10.26
C SER A 75 2.13 0.52 10.96
N HIS A 76 1.08 -0.27 10.80
CA HIS A 76 0.89 -1.47 11.63
C HIS A 76 0.07 -2.57 10.97
N LEU A 77 0.55 -3.83 11.05
CA LEU A 77 -0.26 -5.05 10.86
C LEU A 77 -1.13 -5.04 9.59
N SER A 78 -0.65 -4.49 8.50
CA SER A 78 -1.44 -4.26 7.29
C SER A 78 -0.91 -5.04 6.10
N TYR A 79 -1.81 -5.38 5.16
CA TYR A 79 -1.45 -5.94 3.87
C TYR A 79 -1.84 -5.00 2.72
N VAL A 80 -0.87 -4.62 1.90
CA VAL A 80 -1.06 -3.79 0.71
C VAL A 80 -0.50 -4.52 -0.51
N GLY A 81 -1.36 -5.08 -1.32
CA GLY A 81 -0.96 -5.84 -2.51
C GLY A 81 -1.41 -5.21 -3.82
N ASP A 82 -0.48 -5.09 -4.79
CA ASP A 82 -0.77 -4.66 -6.17
C ASP A 82 -1.63 -3.39 -6.24
N SER A 83 -1.30 -2.39 -5.42
CA SER A 83 -2.09 -1.19 -5.16
C SER A 83 -1.36 0.10 -5.49
N VAL A 84 -2.12 1.17 -5.66
CA VAL A 84 -1.60 2.54 -5.70
C VAL A 84 -2.25 3.32 -4.56
N ILE A 85 -1.44 3.88 -3.67
CA ILE A 85 -1.89 4.73 -2.57
C ILE A 85 -1.31 6.13 -2.78
N GLY A 86 -2.18 7.13 -2.81
CA GLY A 86 -1.85 8.52 -3.00
C GLY A 86 -1.05 9.13 -1.84
N SER A 87 -0.80 10.42 -1.96
CA SER A 87 -0.02 11.19 -0.99
C SER A 87 -0.82 11.54 0.26
N ASN A 88 -0.12 11.77 1.37
CA ASN A 88 -0.71 12.23 2.64
C ASN A 88 -1.79 11.28 3.21
N CYS A 89 -1.74 10.01 2.88
CA CYS A 89 -2.67 9.01 3.38
C CYS A 89 -2.25 8.45 4.75
N ASN A 90 -3.23 8.00 5.52
CA ASN A 90 -2.99 7.27 6.75
C ASN A 90 -3.75 5.94 6.72
N ILE A 91 -3.02 4.86 6.54
CA ILE A 91 -3.54 3.50 6.51
C ILE A 91 -3.42 2.93 7.92
N ALA A 92 -4.56 2.82 8.60
CA ALA A 92 -4.62 2.40 10.00
C ALA A 92 -4.32 0.91 10.19
N ALA A 93 -4.04 0.54 11.43
CA ALA A 93 -3.67 -0.81 11.81
C ALA A 93 -4.69 -1.87 11.36
N GLY A 94 -4.22 -2.98 10.84
CA GLY A 94 -5.05 -4.10 10.40
C GLY A 94 -5.80 -3.85 9.09
N THR A 95 -5.46 -2.80 8.35
CA THR A 95 -6.03 -2.58 7.02
C THR A 95 -5.52 -3.62 6.04
N ASN A 96 -6.44 -4.32 5.35
CA ASN A 96 -6.11 -5.35 4.39
C ASN A 96 -6.70 -5.04 3.02
N ILE A 97 -5.84 -4.93 2.00
CA ILE A 97 -6.25 -4.68 0.63
C ILE A 97 -6.13 -5.99 -0.16
N ALA A 98 -7.26 -6.63 -0.44
CA ALA A 98 -7.30 -7.85 -1.24
C ALA A 98 -6.95 -7.53 -2.70
N ASN A 99 -6.17 -8.41 -3.33
CA ASN A 99 -5.67 -8.24 -4.69
C ASN A 99 -5.98 -9.40 -5.63
N LEU A 100 -6.76 -10.39 -5.18
CA LEU A 100 -7.07 -11.60 -5.93
C LEU A 100 -8.54 -11.95 -5.74
N ARG A 101 -9.22 -12.35 -6.83
CA ARG A 101 -10.58 -12.88 -6.80
C ARG A 101 -10.56 -14.37 -6.44
N PHE A 102 -11.64 -14.87 -5.85
CA PHE A 102 -11.79 -16.30 -5.50
C PHE A 102 -11.80 -17.22 -6.74
N ASP A 103 -12.31 -16.72 -7.87
CA ASP A 103 -12.36 -17.47 -9.14
C ASP A 103 -11.07 -17.36 -9.97
N ASN A 104 -10.06 -16.61 -9.48
CA ASN A 104 -8.81 -16.33 -10.18
C ASN A 104 -8.95 -15.62 -11.56
N ALA A 105 -10.13 -15.10 -11.89
CA ALA A 105 -10.33 -14.30 -13.09
C ALA A 105 -9.65 -12.93 -12.98
N ASN A 106 -9.52 -12.23 -14.10
CA ASN A 106 -9.04 -10.85 -14.11
C ASN A 106 -9.95 -9.96 -13.26
N ILE A 107 -9.33 -9.01 -12.60
CA ILE A 107 -10.05 -8.03 -11.79
C ILE A 107 -10.61 -6.97 -12.73
N LYS A 108 -11.90 -6.69 -12.56
CA LYS A 108 -12.57 -5.58 -13.22
C LYS A 108 -12.59 -4.37 -12.30
N THR A 109 -12.47 -3.19 -12.89
CA THR A 109 -12.59 -1.92 -12.17
C THR A 109 -13.57 -1.02 -12.93
N LYS A 110 -14.30 -0.20 -12.20
CA LYS A 110 -15.25 0.73 -12.82
C LYS A 110 -14.51 1.90 -13.46
N ILE A 111 -14.69 2.13 -14.74
CA ILE A 111 -14.17 3.30 -15.44
C ILE A 111 -15.38 4.07 -15.98
N LYS A 112 -15.59 5.27 -15.45
CA LYS A 112 -16.83 6.04 -15.68
C LYS A 112 -18.05 5.18 -15.33
N ASP A 113 -18.86 4.81 -16.29
CA ASP A 113 -20.12 4.08 -16.09
C ASP A 113 -20.03 2.59 -16.45
N SER A 114 -18.86 2.09 -16.85
CA SER A 114 -18.66 0.70 -17.26
C SER A 114 -17.64 -0.04 -16.38
N MET A 115 -17.82 -1.36 -16.27
CA MET A 115 -16.85 -2.26 -15.64
C MET A 115 -15.89 -2.74 -16.71
N GLU A 116 -14.63 -2.29 -16.62
CA GLU A 116 -13.57 -2.62 -17.55
C GLU A 116 -12.66 -3.73 -17.00
N ASP A 117 -12.24 -4.65 -17.85
CA ASP A 117 -11.24 -5.64 -17.49
C ASP A 117 -9.86 -4.97 -17.39
N SER A 118 -9.25 -5.05 -16.23
CA SER A 118 -7.91 -4.48 -15.99
C SER A 118 -6.79 -5.23 -16.74
N GLY A 119 -7.07 -6.38 -17.33
CA GLY A 119 -6.07 -7.28 -17.88
C GLY A 119 -5.18 -7.94 -16.81
N ARG A 120 -5.48 -7.75 -15.53
CA ARG A 120 -4.66 -8.21 -14.40
C ARG A 120 -5.43 -9.18 -13.51
N ARG A 121 -4.84 -10.34 -13.28
CA ARG A 121 -5.34 -11.30 -12.29
C ARG A 121 -5.17 -10.80 -10.84
N LYS A 122 -4.17 -9.94 -10.61
CA LYS A 122 -3.92 -9.30 -9.32
C LYS A 122 -3.96 -7.78 -9.46
N LEU A 123 -4.86 -7.15 -8.75
CA LEU A 123 -5.00 -5.70 -8.63
C LEU A 123 -5.68 -5.42 -7.29
N GLY A 124 -5.03 -4.63 -6.45
CA GLY A 124 -5.57 -4.20 -5.17
C GLY A 124 -6.48 -2.98 -5.31
N ALA A 125 -6.27 -1.98 -4.49
CA ALA A 125 -7.01 -0.73 -4.51
C ALA A 125 -6.22 0.40 -5.17
N ILE A 126 -6.95 1.38 -5.69
CA ILE A 126 -6.41 2.67 -6.12
C ILE A 126 -6.98 3.73 -5.17
N ILE A 127 -6.13 4.24 -4.30
CA ILE A 127 -6.52 5.18 -3.24
C ILE A 127 -5.95 6.56 -3.58
N GLY A 128 -6.83 7.56 -3.62
CA GLY A 128 -6.46 8.96 -3.86
C GLY A 128 -5.73 9.60 -2.69
N ASP A 129 -5.41 10.87 -2.81
CA ASP A 129 -4.65 11.61 -1.80
C ASP A 129 -5.48 11.90 -0.54
N SER A 130 -4.78 12.05 0.59
CA SER A 130 -5.37 12.47 1.87
C SER A 130 -6.47 11.55 2.40
N VAL A 131 -6.43 10.28 2.05
CA VAL A 131 -7.38 9.27 2.55
C VAL A 131 -6.92 8.75 3.91
N LYS A 132 -7.88 8.59 4.81
CA LYS A 132 -7.66 7.98 6.14
C LYS A 132 -8.53 6.72 6.27
N THR A 133 -7.93 5.62 6.68
CA THR A 133 -8.69 4.40 7.02
C THR A 133 -8.80 4.25 8.54
N GLY A 134 -9.92 3.70 9.00
CA GLY A 134 -10.05 3.19 10.36
C GLY A 134 -9.38 1.81 10.50
N ILE A 135 -9.16 1.38 11.74
CA ILE A 135 -8.55 0.08 12.02
C ILE A 135 -9.39 -1.07 11.45
N ASN A 136 -8.69 -2.14 11.02
CA ASN A 136 -9.30 -3.36 10.48
C ASN A 136 -10.21 -3.12 9.26
N SER A 137 -9.97 -2.08 8.50
CA SER A 137 -10.68 -1.87 7.23
C SER A 137 -10.22 -2.89 6.20
N SER A 138 -11.15 -3.33 5.34
CA SER A 138 -10.87 -4.30 4.29
C SER A 138 -11.34 -3.78 2.94
N PHE A 139 -10.55 -4.03 1.89
CA PHE A 139 -10.83 -3.56 0.54
C PHE A 139 -10.94 -4.73 -0.42
N SER A 140 -11.99 -4.76 -1.20
CA SER A 140 -12.12 -5.72 -2.31
C SER A 140 -11.18 -5.36 -3.46
N PRO A 141 -10.75 -6.36 -4.27
CA PRO A 141 -9.87 -6.13 -5.40
C PRO A 141 -10.46 -5.15 -6.42
N GLY A 142 -9.66 -4.21 -6.91
CA GLY A 142 -10.03 -3.27 -7.97
C GLY A 142 -10.85 -2.05 -7.52
N VAL A 143 -11.09 -1.90 -6.21
CA VAL A 143 -11.82 -0.76 -5.64
C VAL A 143 -10.99 0.52 -5.72
N LYS A 144 -11.68 1.63 -5.99
CA LYS A 144 -11.09 2.97 -5.97
C LYS A 144 -11.67 3.81 -4.83
N VAL A 145 -10.81 4.60 -4.22
CA VAL A 145 -11.18 5.56 -3.17
C VAL A 145 -10.77 6.95 -3.61
N GLY A 146 -11.74 7.83 -3.70
CA GLY A 146 -11.49 9.24 -4.04
C GLY A 146 -10.74 9.98 -2.93
N SER A 147 -10.04 11.04 -3.30
CA SER A 147 -9.23 11.85 -2.37
C SER A 147 -10.05 12.45 -1.24
N ASN A 148 -9.40 12.80 -0.14
CA ASN A 148 -9.98 13.44 1.06
C ASN A 148 -11.08 12.61 1.75
N SER A 149 -11.10 11.30 1.55
CA SER A 149 -12.13 10.43 2.14
C SER A 149 -11.66 9.79 3.45
N THR A 150 -12.61 9.49 4.32
CA THR A 150 -12.36 8.78 5.57
C THR A 150 -13.20 7.51 5.61
N ILE A 151 -12.56 6.38 5.89
CA ILE A 151 -13.19 5.07 5.99
C ILE A 151 -13.24 4.67 7.46
N GLY A 152 -14.42 4.32 7.96
CA GLY A 152 -14.61 3.92 9.35
C GLY A 152 -13.89 2.61 9.70
N SER A 153 -13.71 2.37 11.01
CA SER A 153 -13.13 1.11 11.50
C SER A 153 -14.02 -0.09 11.17
N ASN A 154 -13.42 -1.23 10.85
CA ASN A 154 -14.07 -2.49 10.48
C ASN A 154 -14.99 -2.40 9.24
N VAL A 155 -14.81 -1.39 8.40
CA VAL A 155 -15.56 -1.28 7.15
C VAL A 155 -14.98 -2.22 6.10
N LEU A 156 -15.86 -2.97 5.43
CA LEU A 156 -15.54 -3.65 4.17
C LEU A 156 -15.94 -2.75 3.00
N LEU A 157 -14.96 -2.28 2.25
CA LEU A 157 -15.18 -1.50 1.04
C LEU A 157 -15.17 -2.44 -0.17
N TYR A 158 -16.31 -2.61 -0.82
CA TYR A 158 -16.48 -3.48 -1.99
C TYR A 158 -16.95 -2.72 -3.24
N GLU A 159 -17.20 -1.43 -3.11
CA GLU A 159 -17.55 -0.50 -4.19
C GLU A 159 -16.65 0.74 -4.13
N ASP A 160 -16.55 1.45 -5.25
CA ASP A 160 -15.80 2.69 -5.32
C ASP A 160 -16.39 3.75 -4.38
N LEU A 161 -15.52 4.46 -3.67
CA LEU A 161 -15.89 5.55 -2.79
C LEU A 161 -15.56 6.90 -3.47
N PRO A 162 -16.53 7.79 -3.67
CA PRO A 162 -16.26 9.13 -4.20
C PRO A 162 -15.32 9.95 -3.30
N SER A 163 -14.70 11.00 -3.88
CA SER A 163 -13.92 11.96 -3.10
C SER A 163 -14.77 12.66 -2.05
N ASP A 164 -14.11 13.16 -1.00
CA ASP A 164 -14.71 13.96 0.08
C ASP A 164 -15.84 13.22 0.84
N THR A 165 -15.74 11.89 0.94
CA THR A 165 -16.71 11.02 1.63
C THR A 165 -16.22 10.66 3.03
N VAL A 166 -17.15 10.64 3.99
CA VAL A 166 -16.92 10.20 5.38
C VAL A 166 -17.86 9.09 5.76
#